data_dc5809656a227ee2d18ab4b42667f5e0
#
_entry.id   dc5809656a227ee2d18ab4b42667f5e0
#
_cell.length_a   1.000
_cell.length_b   1.000
_cell.length_c   1.000
_cell.angle_alpha   90.00
_cell.angle_beta   90.00
_cell.angle_gamma   90.00
#
_symmetry.space_group_name_H-M   'P 1'
#
loop_
_entity.id
_entity.type
_entity.pdbx_description
1 polymer ?
#
loop_
_entity_poly.entity_id
_entity_poly.type
_entity_poly.pdbx_seq_one_letter_code
_entity_poly.pdbx_strand_id
1 'polypeptide(L)'
;MPANILVVEDEPAIQELLAFNLSQAGHNPIRAMSVEQAQQLMRETLPDLIILDWMLPGMSGIDFARRLKADDYSKTIPIIMLTARGEEIDKVRGLEVGADDYVTKPFSPRELNARIKAVLRRRAPQMTDDPIEIGGLRLDPSTHRVTGNGTALDLGPTEFRLLHYLMSNPERVHSRSQVLDRVWGDRVFVEDRTVDVHIRRLRKALEASGHEEMIQTVRGVGYRFSGH
;
A
#
# COMPACT_ATOMS: atom_id res chain seq x y z
N MET A 1 -3.64 -12.33 -1.89
CA MET A 1 -3.01 -11.66 -3.03
C MET A 1 -1.54 -11.44 -2.71
N PRO A 2 -0.62 -11.61 -3.67
CA PRO A 2 0.77 -11.25 -3.48
C PRO A 2 0.90 -9.75 -3.14
N ALA A 3 1.76 -9.44 -2.19
CA ALA A 3 2.04 -8.07 -1.77
C ALA A 3 3.55 -7.83 -1.88
N ASN A 4 3.95 -6.63 -2.31
CA ASN A 4 5.33 -6.20 -2.34
C ASN A 4 5.73 -5.78 -0.92
N ILE A 5 6.57 -6.54 -0.26
CA ILE A 5 6.97 -6.32 1.13
C ILE A 5 8.45 -5.92 1.18
N LEU A 6 8.71 -4.68 1.56
CA LEU A 6 10.09 -4.21 1.77
C LEU A 6 10.60 -4.71 3.13
N VAL A 7 11.70 -5.43 3.11
CA VAL A 7 12.40 -5.93 4.30
C VAL A 7 13.67 -5.11 4.47
N VAL A 8 13.75 -4.34 5.56
CA VAL A 8 14.92 -3.54 5.92
C VAL A 8 15.57 -4.15 7.15
N GLU A 9 16.64 -4.89 6.93
CA GLU A 9 17.34 -5.70 7.93
C GLU A 9 18.80 -5.81 7.53
N ASP A 10 19.74 -5.46 8.41
CA ASP A 10 21.18 -5.45 8.12
C ASP A 10 21.86 -6.81 8.34
N GLU A 11 21.21 -7.72 9.09
CA GLU A 11 21.72 -9.08 9.30
C GLU A 11 21.30 -10.00 8.14
N PRO A 12 22.24 -10.47 7.29
CA PRO A 12 21.93 -11.23 6.07
C PRO A 12 21.11 -12.49 6.34
N ALA A 13 21.40 -13.20 7.44
CA ALA A 13 20.74 -14.44 7.80
C ALA A 13 19.26 -14.22 8.14
N ILE A 14 18.94 -13.15 8.87
CA ILE A 14 17.57 -12.77 9.21
C ILE A 14 16.84 -12.28 7.97
N GLN A 15 17.49 -11.45 7.16
CA GLN A 15 16.92 -10.94 5.91
C GLN A 15 16.55 -12.09 4.95
N GLU A 16 17.44 -13.08 4.81
CA GLU A 16 17.17 -14.23 3.95
C GLU A 16 16.04 -15.10 4.47
N LEU A 17 16.01 -15.34 5.79
CA LEU A 17 14.91 -16.05 6.46
C LEU A 17 13.57 -15.35 6.23
N LEU A 18 13.52 -14.03 6.39
CA LEU A 18 12.33 -13.23 6.14
C LEU A 18 11.88 -13.34 4.69
N ALA A 19 12.80 -13.13 3.75
CA ALA A 19 12.49 -13.18 2.32
C ALA A 19 11.99 -14.58 1.90
N PHE A 20 12.61 -15.65 2.39
CA PHE A 20 12.16 -17.02 2.15
C PHE A 20 10.73 -17.23 2.65
N ASN A 21 10.45 -16.86 3.91
CA ASN A 21 9.12 -17.05 4.50
C ASN A 21 8.04 -16.23 3.79
N LEU A 22 8.36 -15.01 3.37
CA LEU A 22 7.45 -14.14 2.61
C LEU A 22 7.12 -14.76 1.24
N SER A 23 8.14 -15.25 0.53
CA SER A 23 7.95 -15.93 -0.76
C SER A 23 7.10 -17.20 -0.61
N GLN A 24 7.33 -17.99 0.44
CA GLN A 24 6.50 -19.18 0.75
C GLN A 24 5.04 -18.79 1.08
N ALA A 25 4.81 -17.61 1.64
CA ALA A 25 3.48 -17.09 1.91
C ALA A 25 2.81 -16.44 0.68
N GLY A 26 3.50 -16.44 -0.48
CA GLY A 26 2.98 -15.88 -1.74
C GLY A 26 3.14 -14.36 -1.86
N HIS A 27 4.06 -13.75 -1.12
CA HIS A 27 4.41 -12.34 -1.22
C HIS A 27 5.71 -12.13 -2.01
N ASN A 28 5.93 -10.88 -2.47
CA ASN A 28 7.14 -10.47 -3.18
C ASN A 28 8.06 -9.69 -2.23
N PRO A 29 9.13 -10.30 -1.66
CA PRO A 29 10.06 -9.60 -0.79
C PRO A 29 11.00 -8.70 -1.58
N ILE A 30 11.10 -7.43 -1.19
CA ILE A 30 12.08 -6.45 -1.64
C ILE A 30 13.09 -6.30 -0.51
N ARG A 31 14.39 -6.48 -0.77
CA ARG A 31 15.41 -6.55 0.27
C ARG A 31 16.24 -5.27 0.32
N ALA A 32 16.44 -4.73 1.52
CA ALA A 32 17.35 -3.61 1.79
C ALA A 32 18.18 -3.91 3.04
N MET A 33 19.49 -3.70 2.95
CA MET A 33 20.45 -3.89 4.05
C MET A 33 20.63 -2.62 4.88
N SER A 34 20.09 -1.49 4.41
CA SER A 34 20.18 -0.19 5.09
C SER A 34 18.99 0.69 4.72
N VAL A 35 18.81 1.77 5.47
CA VAL A 35 17.81 2.79 5.19
C VAL A 35 18.01 3.45 3.83
N GLU A 36 19.26 3.72 3.45
CA GLU A 36 19.62 4.36 2.18
C GLU A 36 19.21 3.48 0.99
N GLN A 37 19.48 2.18 1.08
CA GLN A 37 19.05 1.22 0.06
C GLN A 37 17.53 1.11 0.02
N ALA A 38 16.87 1.10 1.17
CA ALA A 38 15.41 1.10 1.25
C ALA A 38 14.80 2.32 0.55
N GLN A 39 15.33 3.51 0.81
CA GLN A 39 14.90 4.75 0.17
C GLN A 39 15.09 4.73 -1.35
N GLN A 40 16.19 4.16 -1.84
CA GLN A 40 16.42 4.02 -3.28
C GLN A 40 15.37 3.11 -3.91
N LEU A 41 15.14 1.93 -3.34
CA LEU A 41 14.15 0.96 -3.84
C LEU A 41 12.72 1.52 -3.80
N MET A 42 12.39 2.31 -2.78
CA MET A 42 11.06 2.94 -2.68
C MET A 42 10.81 4.02 -3.74
N ARG A 43 11.86 4.62 -4.32
CA ARG A 43 11.72 5.54 -5.47
C ARG A 43 11.30 4.82 -6.74
N GLU A 44 11.70 3.55 -6.88
CA GLU A 44 11.37 2.72 -8.04
C GLU A 44 10.00 2.06 -7.87
N THR A 45 9.73 1.55 -6.67
CA THR A 45 8.47 0.85 -6.36
C THR A 45 8.07 1.08 -4.92
N LEU A 46 6.87 1.63 -4.69
CA LEU A 46 6.31 1.75 -3.34
C LEU A 46 5.85 0.37 -2.84
N PRO A 47 6.29 -0.06 -1.65
CA PRO A 47 5.87 -1.33 -1.09
C PRO A 47 4.44 -1.27 -0.54
N ASP A 48 3.79 -2.43 -0.44
CA ASP A 48 2.48 -2.58 0.22
C ASP A 48 2.62 -2.63 1.75
N LEU A 49 3.79 -3.04 2.25
CA LEU A 49 4.14 -3.14 3.66
C LEU A 49 5.65 -3.06 3.83
N ILE A 50 6.11 -2.49 4.93
CA ILE A 50 7.53 -2.46 5.32
C ILE A 50 7.71 -3.29 6.59
N ILE A 51 8.66 -4.24 6.56
CA ILE A 51 9.20 -4.90 7.75
C ILE A 51 10.54 -4.22 8.03
N LEU A 52 10.67 -3.64 9.21
CA LEU A 52 11.76 -2.71 9.51
C LEU A 52 12.43 -3.10 10.83
N ASP A 53 13.72 -3.42 10.78
CA ASP A 53 14.47 -3.61 12.00
C ASP A 53 14.64 -2.29 12.75
N TRP A 54 14.52 -2.37 14.06
CA TRP A 54 14.73 -1.27 14.98
C TRP A 54 16.19 -0.80 14.97
N MET A 55 17.12 -1.77 15.01
CA MET A 55 18.57 -1.57 15.17
C MET A 55 19.27 -1.65 13.82
N LEU A 56 19.22 -0.58 13.04
CA LEU A 56 19.97 -0.50 11.78
C LEU A 56 21.23 0.36 11.94
N PRO A 57 22.32 0.08 11.22
CA PRO A 57 23.50 0.92 11.21
C PRO A 57 23.21 2.26 10.53
N GLY A 58 23.76 3.33 11.06
CA GLY A 58 23.56 4.69 10.57
C GLY A 58 22.24 5.28 11.05
N MET A 59 21.21 5.30 10.19
CA MET A 59 19.88 5.76 10.61
C MET A 59 19.11 4.62 11.26
N SER A 60 18.64 4.83 12.49
CA SER A 60 17.83 3.84 13.19
C SER A 60 16.49 3.58 12.47
N GLY A 61 15.96 2.34 12.60
CA GLY A 61 14.66 2.00 12.02
C GLY A 61 13.54 2.88 12.54
N ILE A 62 13.59 3.31 13.81
CA ILE A 62 12.58 4.20 14.38
C ILE A 62 12.60 5.60 13.75
N ASP A 63 13.78 6.14 13.48
CA ASP A 63 13.90 7.44 12.82
C ASP A 63 13.47 7.36 11.35
N PHE A 64 13.74 6.25 10.71
CA PHE A 64 13.22 6.01 9.36
C PHE A 64 11.71 5.87 9.34
N ALA A 65 11.10 5.10 10.26
CA ALA A 65 9.66 4.99 10.40
C ALA A 65 9.00 6.36 10.61
N ARG A 66 9.59 7.20 11.49
CA ARG A 66 9.10 8.57 11.73
C ARG A 66 9.12 9.42 10.46
N ARG A 67 10.20 9.35 9.66
CA ARG A 67 10.29 10.05 8.38
C ARG A 67 9.25 9.55 7.38
N LEU A 68 9.08 8.23 7.28
CA LEU A 68 8.06 7.65 6.39
C LEU A 68 6.65 8.10 6.74
N LYS A 69 6.33 8.21 8.05
CA LYS A 69 5.01 8.64 8.51
C LYS A 69 4.79 10.16 8.40
N ALA A 70 5.86 10.94 8.30
CA ALA A 70 5.79 12.40 8.08
C ALA A 70 5.68 12.77 6.59
N ASP A 71 6.03 11.87 5.68
CA ASP A 71 6.03 12.13 4.24
C ASP A 71 4.70 11.73 3.59
N ASP A 72 4.10 12.63 2.82
CA ASP A 72 2.79 12.44 2.19
C ASP A 72 2.68 11.23 1.26
N TYR A 73 3.79 10.78 0.67
CA TYR A 73 3.81 9.65 -0.26
C TYR A 73 3.89 8.30 0.47
N SER A 74 4.56 8.26 1.61
CA SER A 74 4.84 7.02 2.34
C SER A 74 4.07 6.87 3.65
N LYS A 75 3.46 7.93 4.19
CA LYS A 75 2.75 7.91 5.49
C LYS A 75 1.67 6.83 5.60
N THR A 76 1.08 6.47 4.46
CA THR A 76 0.03 5.43 4.41
C THR A 76 0.59 4.02 4.30
N ILE A 77 1.89 3.82 4.06
CA ILE A 77 2.49 2.49 4.00
C ILE A 77 2.55 1.91 5.41
N PRO A 78 2.00 0.70 5.64
CA PRO A 78 2.06 0.07 6.94
C PRO A 78 3.49 -0.39 7.27
N ILE A 79 3.83 -0.26 8.54
CA ILE A 79 5.16 -0.62 9.06
C ILE A 79 4.99 -1.64 10.19
N ILE A 80 5.65 -2.80 10.06
CA ILE A 80 5.86 -3.76 11.14
C ILE A 80 7.31 -3.62 11.61
N MET A 81 7.50 -3.22 12.87
CA MET A 81 8.83 -3.12 13.46
C MET A 81 9.31 -4.46 13.98
N LEU A 82 10.57 -4.81 13.71
CA LEU A 82 11.26 -5.92 14.37
C LEU A 82 12.07 -5.38 15.55
N THR A 83 11.87 -5.92 16.74
CA THR A 83 12.53 -5.44 17.96
C THR A 83 13.23 -6.58 18.70
N ALA A 84 14.30 -6.28 19.45
CA ALA A 84 14.90 -7.24 20.36
C ALA A 84 13.98 -7.49 21.59
N ARG A 85 14.05 -8.69 22.18
CA ARG A 85 13.27 -9.08 23.35
C ARG A 85 13.79 -8.34 24.60
N GLY A 86 12.97 -7.48 25.21
CA GLY A 86 13.29 -6.94 26.53
C GLY A 86 12.99 -5.47 26.78
N GLU A 87 12.69 -4.68 25.78
CA GLU A 87 12.48 -3.24 25.96
C GLU A 87 10.99 -2.87 25.85
N GLU A 88 10.31 -2.92 26.99
CA GLU A 88 8.92 -2.46 27.13
C GLU A 88 8.79 -0.96 26.79
N ILE A 89 9.87 -0.20 27.02
CA ILE A 89 10.01 1.22 26.69
C ILE A 89 9.99 1.45 25.18
N ASP A 90 10.52 0.53 24.40
CA ASP A 90 10.56 0.65 22.93
C ASP A 90 9.20 0.38 22.28
N LYS A 91 8.34 -0.44 22.90
CA LYS A 91 6.97 -0.64 22.45
C LYS A 91 6.12 0.63 22.56
N VAL A 92 6.29 1.40 23.63
CA VAL A 92 5.59 2.67 23.84
C VAL A 92 6.10 3.72 22.85
N ARG A 93 7.43 3.87 22.71
CA ARG A 93 8.05 4.79 21.74
C ARG A 93 7.69 4.46 20.31
N GLY A 94 7.58 3.19 19.98
CA GLY A 94 7.23 2.76 18.64
C GLY A 94 5.77 3.03 18.29
N LEU A 95 4.83 2.93 19.23
CA LEU A 95 3.43 3.34 19.03
C LEU A 95 3.32 4.85 18.78
N GLU A 96 4.15 5.66 19.45
CA GLU A 96 4.23 7.11 19.21
C GLU A 96 4.75 7.47 17.80
N VAL A 97 5.54 6.60 17.18
CA VAL A 97 6.08 6.79 15.82
C VAL A 97 5.07 6.40 14.72
N GLY A 98 3.95 5.76 15.10
CA GLY A 98 2.90 5.38 14.16
C GLY A 98 3.16 4.08 13.39
N ALA A 99 3.99 3.17 13.93
CA ALA A 99 4.09 1.81 13.41
C ALA A 99 2.75 1.06 13.60
N ASP A 100 2.43 0.19 12.64
CA ASP A 100 1.13 -0.49 12.60
C ASP A 100 1.13 -1.81 13.43
N ASP A 101 2.31 -2.40 13.67
CA ASP A 101 2.50 -3.58 14.54
C ASP A 101 3.99 -3.76 14.92
N TYR A 102 4.25 -4.66 15.88
CA TYR A 102 5.59 -5.02 16.39
C TYR A 102 5.75 -6.51 16.49
N VAL A 103 6.96 -6.99 16.18
CA VAL A 103 7.36 -8.39 16.30
C VAL A 103 8.69 -8.46 17.04
N THR A 104 8.74 -9.20 18.12
CA THR A 104 9.98 -9.39 18.91
C THR A 104 10.82 -10.52 18.33
N LYS A 105 12.13 -10.27 18.16
CA LYS A 105 13.12 -11.30 17.82
C LYS A 105 13.46 -12.15 19.08
N PRO A 106 13.56 -13.49 18.98
CA PRO A 106 13.29 -14.31 17.83
C PRO A 106 11.77 -14.49 17.60
N PHE A 107 11.34 -14.44 16.36
CA PHE A 107 9.94 -14.58 15.98
C PHE A 107 9.64 -15.90 15.26
N SER A 108 8.41 -16.36 15.40
CA SER A 108 7.90 -17.47 14.62
C SER A 108 7.47 -16.99 13.23
N PRO A 109 7.84 -17.70 12.13
CA PRO A 109 7.33 -17.39 10.79
C PRO A 109 5.79 -17.37 10.72
N ARG A 110 5.13 -18.25 11.49
CA ARG A 110 3.66 -18.27 11.56
C ARG A 110 3.10 -17.01 12.20
N GLU A 111 3.73 -16.51 13.27
CA GLU A 111 3.33 -15.29 13.94
C GLU A 111 3.50 -14.09 13.02
N LEU A 112 4.68 -13.93 12.40
CA LEU A 112 4.95 -12.84 11.46
C LEU A 112 3.94 -12.83 10.31
N ASN A 113 3.69 -13.98 9.67
CA ASN A 113 2.71 -14.09 8.60
C ASN A 113 1.28 -13.75 9.05
N ALA A 114 0.88 -14.13 10.26
CA ALA A 114 -0.42 -13.77 10.80
C ALA A 114 -0.56 -12.25 11.00
N ARG A 115 0.49 -11.59 11.49
CA ARG A 115 0.54 -10.14 11.69
C ARG A 115 0.55 -9.39 10.35
N ILE A 116 1.36 -9.83 9.38
CA ILE A 116 1.35 -9.29 8.01
C ILE A 116 -0.05 -9.33 7.43
N LYS A 117 -0.72 -10.51 7.49
CA LYS A 117 -2.10 -10.65 7.02
C LYS A 117 -3.07 -9.73 7.75
N ALA A 118 -2.93 -9.56 9.07
CA ALA A 118 -3.78 -8.68 9.86
C ALA A 118 -3.57 -7.21 9.49
N VAL A 119 -2.32 -6.77 9.31
CA VAL A 119 -1.97 -5.40 8.94
C VAL A 119 -2.41 -5.09 7.52
N LEU A 120 -2.12 -5.97 6.57
CA LEU A 120 -2.56 -5.82 5.18
C LEU A 120 -4.10 -5.82 5.06
N ARG A 121 -4.81 -6.64 5.85
CA ARG A 121 -6.28 -6.67 5.89
C ARG A 121 -6.88 -5.37 6.46
N ARG A 122 -6.27 -4.79 7.50
CA ARG A 122 -6.72 -3.50 8.07
C ARG A 122 -6.56 -2.35 7.07
N ARG A 123 -5.63 -2.49 6.12
CA ARG A 123 -5.29 -1.48 5.12
C ARG A 123 -5.63 -1.87 3.67
N ALA A 124 -5.87 -3.14 3.38
CA ALA A 124 -6.72 -3.47 2.28
C ALA A 124 -8.13 -3.16 2.81
N PRO A 125 -8.80 -2.12 2.33
CA PRO A 125 -10.23 -2.15 2.39
C PRO A 125 -10.56 -3.50 1.76
N GLN A 126 -11.24 -4.36 2.49
CA GLN A 126 -11.99 -5.40 1.84
C GLN A 126 -12.69 -4.65 0.71
N MET A 127 -12.59 -5.13 -0.51
CA MET A 127 -13.59 -4.78 -1.51
C MET A 127 -14.87 -5.37 -0.89
N THR A 128 -15.41 -4.64 0.07
CA THR A 128 -16.69 -4.97 0.69
C THR A 128 -17.72 -4.72 -0.39
N ASP A 129 -18.74 -5.53 -0.42
CA ASP A 129 -19.91 -5.25 -1.27
C ASP A 129 -20.69 -4.01 -0.77
N ASP A 130 -20.15 -3.35 0.28
CA ASP A 130 -20.72 -2.12 0.83
C ASP A 130 -20.44 -0.92 -0.08
N PRO A 131 -21.44 -0.06 -0.30
CA PRO A 131 -21.24 1.16 -1.07
C PRO A 131 -20.23 2.10 -0.43
N ILE A 132 -19.32 2.66 -1.24
CA ILE A 132 -18.35 3.67 -0.84
C ILE A 132 -18.84 5.03 -1.32
N GLU A 133 -18.85 6.03 -0.43
CA GLU A 133 -19.22 7.40 -0.78
C GLU A 133 -18.20 8.40 -0.23
N ILE A 134 -17.61 9.19 -1.12
CA ILE A 134 -16.61 10.21 -0.79
C ILE A 134 -16.85 11.44 -1.66
N GLY A 135 -17.03 12.61 -1.03
CA GLY A 135 -17.15 13.88 -1.73
C GLY A 135 -18.31 13.95 -2.74
N GLY A 136 -19.42 13.22 -2.52
CA GLY A 136 -20.56 13.16 -3.43
C GLY A 136 -20.44 12.12 -4.56
N LEU A 137 -19.27 11.46 -4.68
CA LEU A 137 -19.08 10.32 -5.57
C LEU A 137 -19.38 9.03 -4.80
N ARG A 138 -20.39 8.26 -5.25
CA ARG A 138 -20.83 7.00 -4.65
C ARG A 138 -20.62 5.85 -5.64
N LEU A 139 -19.96 4.79 -5.18
CA LEU A 139 -19.77 3.54 -5.90
C LEU A 139 -20.43 2.42 -5.09
N ASP A 140 -21.29 1.64 -5.72
CA ASP A 140 -21.95 0.49 -5.14
C ASP A 140 -21.49 -0.78 -5.85
N PRO A 141 -20.64 -1.60 -5.20
CA PRO A 141 -20.09 -2.81 -5.81
C PRO A 141 -21.15 -3.90 -6.04
N SER A 142 -22.17 -3.97 -5.18
CA SER A 142 -23.22 -5.00 -5.25
C SER A 142 -24.12 -4.81 -6.45
N THR A 143 -24.42 -3.55 -6.80
CA THR A 143 -25.27 -3.18 -7.95
C THR A 143 -24.47 -2.79 -9.18
N HIS A 144 -23.14 -2.69 -9.05
CA HIS A 144 -22.21 -2.25 -10.11
C HIS A 144 -22.54 -0.85 -10.64
N ARG A 145 -23.00 0.06 -9.74
CA ARG A 145 -23.43 1.41 -10.09
C ARG A 145 -22.49 2.46 -9.50
N VAL A 146 -22.31 3.53 -10.26
CA VAL A 146 -21.58 4.73 -9.81
C VAL A 146 -22.50 5.94 -10.00
N THR A 147 -22.56 6.81 -8.99
CA THR A 147 -23.28 8.08 -9.08
C THR A 147 -22.41 9.21 -8.55
N GLY A 148 -22.41 10.35 -9.22
CA GLY A 148 -21.77 11.59 -8.77
C GLY A 148 -22.83 12.65 -8.55
N ASN A 149 -22.95 13.18 -7.31
CA ASN A 149 -23.99 14.15 -6.92
C ASN A 149 -25.41 13.71 -7.34
N GLY A 150 -25.70 12.40 -7.20
CA GLY A 150 -26.98 11.80 -7.57
C GLY A 150 -27.17 11.51 -9.07
N THR A 151 -26.24 11.91 -9.94
CA THR A 151 -26.27 11.61 -11.37
C THR A 151 -25.59 10.27 -11.64
N ALA A 152 -26.25 9.37 -12.37
CA ALA A 152 -25.65 8.08 -12.74
C ALA A 152 -24.49 8.30 -13.73
N LEU A 153 -23.37 7.59 -13.48
CA LEU A 153 -22.18 7.63 -14.31
C LEU A 153 -22.00 6.26 -14.97
N ASP A 154 -21.74 6.26 -16.28
CA ASP A 154 -21.49 5.04 -17.04
C ASP A 154 -19.98 4.77 -17.13
N LEU A 155 -19.53 3.72 -16.44
CA LEU A 155 -18.15 3.29 -16.40
C LEU A 155 -18.02 1.90 -17.05
N GLY A 156 -16.97 1.72 -17.86
CA GLY A 156 -16.61 0.38 -18.32
C GLY A 156 -16.18 -0.52 -17.16
N PRO A 157 -16.20 -1.86 -17.33
CA PRO A 157 -15.87 -2.80 -16.25
C PRO A 157 -14.48 -2.60 -15.64
N THR A 158 -13.52 -2.15 -16.44
CA THR A 158 -12.15 -1.88 -15.96
C THR A 158 -12.08 -0.56 -15.20
N GLU A 159 -12.72 0.50 -15.71
CA GLU A 159 -12.81 1.79 -15.04
C GLU A 159 -13.56 1.68 -13.71
N PHE A 160 -14.60 0.85 -13.65
CA PHE A 160 -15.31 0.56 -12.40
C PHE A 160 -14.39 -0.10 -11.36
N ARG A 161 -13.64 -1.16 -11.72
CA ARG A 161 -12.68 -1.81 -10.81
C ARG A 161 -11.56 -0.86 -10.39
N LEU A 162 -11.07 -0.03 -11.32
CA LEU A 162 -10.05 0.97 -11.04
C LEU A 162 -10.55 2.02 -10.04
N LEU A 163 -11.75 2.55 -10.25
CA LEU A 163 -12.37 3.50 -9.32
C LEU A 163 -12.61 2.86 -7.95
N HIS A 164 -13.15 1.65 -7.92
CA HIS A 164 -13.38 0.90 -6.68
C HIS A 164 -12.07 0.71 -5.90
N TYR A 165 -11.00 0.28 -6.58
CA TYR A 165 -9.69 0.13 -5.95
C TYR A 165 -9.15 1.44 -5.37
N LEU A 166 -9.24 2.53 -6.12
CA LEU A 166 -8.75 3.84 -5.70
C LEU A 166 -9.60 4.43 -4.57
N MET A 167 -10.94 4.38 -4.66
CA MET A 167 -11.86 4.84 -3.60
C MET A 167 -11.76 4.02 -2.32
N SER A 168 -11.45 2.73 -2.44
CA SER A 168 -11.19 1.86 -1.30
C SER A 168 -9.89 2.21 -0.57
N ASN A 169 -9.01 3.03 -1.16
CA ASN A 169 -7.73 3.46 -0.59
C ASN A 169 -7.54 4.98 -0.73
N PRO A 170 -8.44 5.79 -0.17
CA PRO A 170 -8.37 7.24 -0.33
C PRO A 170 -7.07 7.79 0.25
N GLU A 171 -6.55 8.85 -0.35
CA GLU A 171 -5.31 9.55 -0.01
C GLU A 171 -4.02 8.71 -0.15
N ARG A 172 -4.13 7.44 -0.53
CA ARG A 172 -2.96 6.59 -0.80
C ARG A 172 -2.49 6.73 -2.24
N VAL A 173 -1.17 6.91 -2.42
CA VAL A 173 -0.54 6.88 -3.74
C VAL A 173 -0.24 5.43 -4.12
N HIS A 174 -0.64 5.06 -5.33
CA HIS A 174 -0.40 3.73 -5.92
C HIS A 174 0.47 3.88 -7.15
N SER A 175 1.55 3.07 -7.23
CA SER A 175 2.35 3.00 -8.46
C SER A 175 1.55 2.39 -9.62
N ARG A 176 2.00 2.60 -10.86
CA ARG A 176 1.36 1.99 -12.03
C ARG A 176 1.33 0.47 -11.95
N SER A 177 2.43 -0.13 -11.52
CA SER A 177 2.51 -1.58 -11.32
C SER A 177 1.53 -2.06 -10.27
N GLN A 178 1.43 -1.41 -9.12
CA GLN A 178 0.44 -1.74 -8.09
C GLN A 178 -1.00 -1.65 -8.60
N VAL A 179 -1.33 -0.60 -9.34
CA VAL A 179 -2.66 -0.46 -9.96
C VAL A 179 -2.91 -1.58 -10.96
N LEU A 180 -1.91 -1.89 -11.80
CA LEU A 180 -2.00 -2.96 -12.80
C LEU A 180 -2.30 -4.30 -12.14
N ASP A 181 -1.48 -4.71 -11.17
CA ASP A 181 -1.61 -5.99 -10.47
C ASP A 181 -2.97 -6.12 -9.76
N ARG A 182 -3.44 -5.04 -9.14
CA ARG A 182 -4.69 -5.05 -8.36
C ARG A 182 -5.96 -5.01 -9.20
N VAL A 183 -5.94 -4.31 -10.32
CA VAL A 183 -7.12 -4.11 -11.17
C VAL A 183 -7.22 -5.17 -12.26
N TRP A 184 -6.08 -5.62 -12.82
CA TRP A 184 -6.05 -6.61 -13.91
C TRP A 184 -5.67 -8.02 -13.44
N GLY A 185 -4.96 -8.15 -12.30
CA GLY A 185 -4.50 -9.44 -11.75
C GLY A 185 -3.24 -10.00 -12.45
N ASP A 186 -2.62 -11.01 -11.83
CA ASP A 186 -1.28 -11.54 -12.18
C ASP A 186 -1.18 -12.23 -13.55
N ARG A 187 -2.25 -12.35 -14.33
CA ARG A 187 -2.30 -13.13 -15.58
C ARG A 187 -2.33 -12.30 -16.85
N VAL A 188 -2.24 -10.99 -16.75
CA VAL A 188 -2.36 -10.12 -17.93
C VAL A 188 -1.02 -9.47 -18.22
N PHE A 189 -0.36 -9.91 -19.29
CA PHE A 189 0.83 -9.26 -19.86
C PHE A 189 0.41 -7.93 -20.50
N VAL A 190 0.22 -6.90 -19.71
CA VAL A 190 -0.12 -5.55 -20.16
C VAL A 190 0.95 -4.60 -19.68
N GLU A 191 1.39 -3.69 -20.54
CA GLU A 191 2.38 -2.67 -20.17
C GLU A 191 1.78 -1.67 -19.18
N ASP A 192 2.60 -1.13 -18.28
CA ASP A 192 2.24 -0.12 -17.26
C ASP A 192 1.51 1.10 -17.87
N ARG A 193 1.80 1.43 -19.15
CA ARG A 193 1.15 2.50 -19.90
C ARG A 193 -0.35 2.28 -20.11
N THR A 194 -0.83 1.05 -20.01
CA THR A 194 -2.27 0.75 -20.11
C THR A 194 -3.04 1.38 -18.96
N VAL A 195 -2.44 1.48 -17.77
CA VAL A 195 -3.03 2.16 -16.62
C VAL A 195 -3.36 3.61 -16.94
N ASP A 196 -2.45 4.33 -17.62
CA ASP A 196 -2.61 5.75 -17.96
C ASP A 196 -3.82 5.97 -18.90
N VAL A 197 -4.07 5.02 -19.81
CA VAL A 197 -5.23 5.06 -20.71
C VAL A 197 -6.54 4.92 -19.94
N HIS A 198 -6.60 3.97 -19.00
CA HIS A 198 -7.80 3.74 -18.19
C HIS A 198 -8.03 4.86 -17.16
N ILE A 199 -6.98 5.45 -16.58
CA ILE A 199 -7.08 6.66 -15.76
C ILE A 199 -7.68 7.80 -16.57
N ARG A 200 -7.25 8.02 -17.82
CA ARG A 200 -7.82 9.06 -18.68
C ARG A 200 -9.29 8.82 -18.98
N ARG A 201 -9.67 7.56 -19.28
CA ARG A 201 -11.07 7.18 -19.51
C ARG A 201 -11.92 7.37 -18.26
N LEU A 202 -11.40 6.96 -17.11
CA LEU A 202 -12.05 7.14 -15.82
C LEU A 202 -12.31 8.62 -15.54
N ARG A 203 -11.30 9.49 -15.66
CA ARG A 203 -11.49 10.95 -15.49
C ARG A 203 -12.56 11.48 -16.41
N LYS A 204 -12.53 11.10 -17.69
CA LYS A 204 -13.53 11.52 -18.66
C LYS A 204 -14.96 11.10 -18.26
N ALA A 205 -15.14 9.91 -17.69
CA ALA A 205 -16.45 9.47 -17.20
C ALA A 205 -16.90 10.25 -15.97
N LEU A 206 -15.98 10.72 -15.13
CA LEU A 206 -16.25 11.52 -13.94
C LEU A 206 -16.50 13.00 -14.24
N GLU A 207 -16.11 13.53 -15.40
CA GLU A 207 -16.34 14.94 -15.82
C GLU A 207 -17.81 15.32 -15.77
N ALA A 208 -18.72 14.39 -16.12
CA ALA A 208 -20.16 14.64 -16.12
C ALA A 208 -20.73 15.04 -14.74
N SER A 209 -20.02 14.73 -13.66
CA SER A 209 -20.40 15.04 -12.28
C SER A 209 -19.40 15.94 -11.55
N GLY A 210 -18.35 16.39 -12.23
CA GLY A 210 -17.31 17.28 -11.68
C GLY A 210 -16.36 16.60 -10.69
N HIS A 211 -16.15 15.26 -10.79
CA HIS A 211 -15.32 14.50 -9.87
C HIS A 211 -13.99 14.02 -10.49
N GLU A 212 -13.64 14.49 -11.70
CA GLU A 212 -12.41 14.10 -12.42
C GLU A 212 -11.14 14.45 -11.66
N GLU A 213 -11.12 15.57 -10.93
CA GLU A 213 -9.98 16.04 -10.13
C GLU A 213 -9.72 15.17 -8.88
N MET A 214 -10.68 14.34 -8.47
CA MET A 214 -10.47 13.39 -7.38
C MET A 214 -9.45 12.31 -7.73
N ILE A 215 -9.24 12.03 -9.02
CA ILE A 215 -8.19 11.14 -9.49
C ILE A 215 -6.93 11.95 -9.77
N GLN A 216 -6.02 12.01 -8.82
CA GLN A 216 -4.81 12.81 -8.91
C GLN A 216 -3.63 12.02 -9.48
N THR A 217 -2.81 12.69 -10.31
CA THR A 217 -1.53 12.16 -10.78
C THR A 217 -0.42 12.67 -9.86
N VAL A 218 0.31 11.74 -9.24
CA VAL A 218 1.53 12.04 -8.49
C VAL A 218 2.71 11.80 -9.43
N ARG A 219 3.33 12.90 -9.91
CA ARG A 219 4.40 12.84 -10.92
C ARG A 219 5.55 11.96 -10.45
N GLY A 220 6.01 11.06 -11.31
CA GLY A 220 7.11 10.13 -11.02
C GLY A 220 6.74 8.96 -10.11
N VAL A 221 5.52 8.93 -9.51
CA VAL A 221 5.09 7.88 -8.58
C VAL A 221 3.90 7.08 -9.14
N GLY A 222 2.75 7.73 -9.40
CA GLY A 222 1.55 7.02 -9.84
C GLY A 222 0.27 7.83 -9.66
N TYR A 223 -0.75 7.23 -9.05
CA TYR A 223 -2.10 7.79 -8.93
C TYR A 223 -2.63 7.71 -7.51
N ARG A 224 -3.49 8.66 -7.15
CA ARG A 224 -4.17 8.75 -5.87
C ARG A 224 -5.62 9.17 -6.08
N PHE A 225 -6.53 8.67 -5.25
CA PHE A 225 -7.87 9.23 -5.07
C PHE A 225 -7.84 10.20 -3.89
N SER A 226 -8.33 11.42 -4.08
CA SER A 226 -8.45 12.42 -3.01
C SER A 226 -9.88 12.90 -2.92
N GLY A 227 -10.40 12.93 -1.70
CA GLY A 227 -11.77 13.40 -1.39
C GLY A 227 -11.89 14.91 -1.19
N HIS A 228 -10.77 15.64 -1.37
CA HIS A 228 -10.69 17.09 -1.12
C HIS A 228 -10.45 17.86 -2.39
#